data_29079b5626ede7f1799e962d327789a5
#
_entry.id   29079b5626ede7f1799e962d327789a5
#
_cell.length_a   1.000
_cell.length_b   1.000
_cell.length_c   1.000
_cell.angle_alpha   90.00
_cell.angle_beta   90.00
_cell.angle_gamma   90.00
#
_symmetry.space_group_name_H-M   'P 1'
#
loop_
_entity.id
_entity.type
_entity.pdbx_description
1 polymer ?
#
loop_
_entity_poly.entity_id
_entity_poly.type
_entity_poly.pdbx_seq_one_letter_code
_entity_poly.pdbx_strand_id
1 'polypeptide(L)'
;MSYQARRLLMVATACAVTAAAAAQEPALDAFSGLKMTGDWELVRNNCISCHSPKLITQQRGSKSHWLKLIRWMQEKQNLWQFDPDTESRITTYLADNYPPQEDRRRAVIPPDLMPPNPYAPPTTPAD
;
A
#
# COMPACT_ATOMS: atom_id res chain seq x y z
N MET A 1 77.88 4.66 -5.14
CA MET A 1 76.87 5.11 -6.12
C MET A 1 75.59 4.36 -5.74
N SER A 2 74.70 5.05 -5.07
CA SER A 2 73.52 4.50 -4.42
C SER A 2 72.29 4.56 -5.33
N TYR A 3 71.77 3.41 -5.65
CA TYR A 3 70.52 3.29 -6.42
C TYR A 3 69.33 3.35 -5.45
N GLN A 4 68.70 4.50 -5.38
CA GLN A 4 67.45 4.71 -4.62
C GLN A 4 66.31 4.11 -5.41
N ALA A 5 65.82 2.94 -4.95
CA ALA A 5 64.61 2.31 -5.46
C ALA A 5 63.40 3.08 -4.98
N ARG A 6 62.78 3.87 -5.86
CA ARG A 6 61.46 4.49 -5.66
C ARG A 6 60.39 3.40 -5.70
N ARG A 7 59.91 2.97 -4.53
CA ARG A 7 58.68 2.17 -4.42
C ARG A 7 57.48 3.12 -4.62
N LEU A 8 56.89 3.03 -5.80
CA LEU A 8 55.56 3.59 -6.06
C LEU A 8 54.52 2.72 -5.33
N LEU A 9 53.98 3.29 -4.27
CA LEU A 9 52.81 2.73 -3.58
C LEU A 9 51.58 3.07 -4.46
N MET A 10 51.10 2.11 -5.24
CA MET A 10 49.78 2.21 -5.87
C MET A 10 48.72 1.92 -4.80
N VAL A 11 48.08 2.96 -4.29
CA VAL A 11 46.86 2.82 -3.50
C VAL A 11 45.71 2.57 -4.46
N ALA A 12 45.35 1.30 -4.62
CA ALA A 12 44.15 0.90 -5.33
C ALA A 12 42.95 1.24 -4.43
N THR A 13 42.32 2.39 -4.66
CA THR A 13 41.05 2.76 -4.03
C THR A 13 39.94 1.91 -4.66
N ALA A 14 39.59 0.80 -4.02
CA ALA A 14 38.43 0.01 -4.38
C ALA A 14 37.19 0.81 -4.06
N CYS A 15 36.59 1.44 -5.07
CA CYS A 15 35.29 2.09 -5.00
C CYS A 15 34.23 0.98 -4.92
N ALA A 16 33.81 0.62 -3.70
CA ALA A 16 32.69 -0.29 -3.49
C ALA A 16 31.41 0.45 -3.89
N VAL A 17 30.97 0.23 -5.12
CA VAL A 17 29.64 0.66 -5.59
C VAL A 17 28.62 -0.25 -4.92
N THR A 18 28.09 0.17 -3.77
CA THR A 18 26.89 -0.42 -3.19
C THR A 18 25.71 -0.07 -4.10
N ALA A 19 25.36 -0.98 -5.00
CA ALA A 19 24.10 -0.91 -5.74
C ALA A 19 22.98 -1.07 -4.72
N ALA A 20 22.36 0.05 -4.33
CA ALA A 20 21.09 0.03 -3.65
C ALA A 20 20.09 -0.62 -4.61
N ALA A 21 19.68 -1.86 -4.32
CA ALA A 21 18.60 -2.51 -5.04
C ALA A 21 17.32 -1.69 -4.78
N ALA A 22 16.98 -0.80 -5.70
CA ALA A 22 15.69 -0.14 -5.69
C ALA A 22 14.65 -1.26 -5.78
N ALA A 23 13.80 -1.38 -4.77
CA ALA A 23 12.68 -2.31 -4.78
C ALA A 23 11.80 -1.93 -5.99
N GLN A 24 11.83 -2.76 -7.03
CA GLN A 24 11.00 -2.54 -8.20
C GLN A 24 9.54 -2.73 -7.80
N GLU A 25 8.71 -1.74 -8.10
CA GLU A 25 7.26 -1.88 -7.95
C GLU A 25 6.80 -3.11 -8.74
N PRO A 26 5.95 -3.95 -8.17
CA PRO A 26 5.48 -5.16 -8.84
C PRO A 26 4.70 -4.80 -10.11
N ALA A 27 4.88 -5.61 -11.15
CA ALA A 27 4.11 -5.49 -12.37
C ALA A 27 2.61 -5.61 -12.08
N LEU A 28 1.79 -4.90 -12.85
CA LEU A 28 0.34 -4.94 -12.75
C LEU A 28 -0.26 -5.81 -13.85
N ASP A 29 -1.24 -6.64 -13.51
CA ASP A 29 -2.04 -7.35 -14.49
C ASP A 29 -2.81 -6.36 -15.37
N ALA A 30 -2.65 -6.47 -16.68
CA ALA A 30 -3.21 -5.51 -17.65
C ALA A 30 -4.74 -5.42 -17.61
N PHE A 31 -5.42 -6.49 -17.21
CA PHE A 31 -6.88 -6.53 -17.16
C PHE A 31 -7.43 -6.07 -15.81
N SER A 32 -6.92 -6.60 -14.72
CA SER A 32 -7.46 -6.33 -13.38
C SER A 32 -6.76 -5.17 -12.66
N GLY A 33 -5.54 -4.81 -13.07
CA GLY A 33 -4.70 -3.86 -12.35
C GLY A 33 -4.19 -4.38 -10.99
N LEU A 34 -4.33 -5.68 -10.72
CA LEU A 34 -3.79 -6.31 -9.53
C LEU A 34 -2.26 -6.40 -9.60
N LYS A 35 -1.59 -6.22 -8.49
CA LYS A 35 -0.14 -6.42 -8.37
C LYS A 35 0.18 -7.91 -8.59
N MET A 36 1.01 -8.23 -9.58
CA MET A 36 1.35 -9.59 -9.96
C MET A 36 2.36 -10.20 -8.99
N THR A 37 1.96 -10.40 -7.74
CA THR A 37 2.76 -10.98 -6.66
C THR A 37 1.97 -12.09 -5.97
N GLY A 38 2.66 -13.13 -5.46
CA GLY A 38 2.02 -14.18 -4.68
C GLY A 38 0.73 -14.73 -5.30
N ASP A 39 -0.34 -14.70 -4.54
CA ASP A 39 -1.64 -15.29 -4.90
C ASP A 39 -2.56 -14.37 -5.72
N TRP A 40 -2.01 -13.46 -6.53
CA TRP A 40 -2.80 -12.50 -7.33
C TRP A 40 -3.80 -13.16 -8.29
N GLU A 41 -3.43 -14.29 -8.90
CA GLU A 41 -4.34 -15.05 -9.79
C GLU A 41 -5.52 -15.64 -9.02
N LEU A 42 -5.25 -16.12 -7.80
CA LEU A 42 -6.31 -16.62 -6.93
C LEU A 42 -7.32 -15.50 -6.61
N VAL A 43 -6.84 -14.30 -6.30
CA VAL A 43 -7.69 -13.13 -6.07
C VAL A 43 -8.42 -12.74 -7.35
N ARG A 44 -7.74 -12.66 -8.48
CA ARG A 44 -8.37 -12.36 -9.76
C ARG A 44 -9.52 -13.31 -10.04
N ASN A 45 -9.28 -14.61 -9.96
CA ASN A 45 -10.27 -15.62 -10.34
C ASN A 45 -11.50 -15.66 -9.41
N ASN A 46 -11.35 -15.23 -8.16
CA ASN A 46 -12.43 -15.27 -7.19
C ASN A 46 -13.17 -13.94 -6.99
N CYS A 47 -12.58 -12.81 -7.40
CA CYS A 47 -13.10 -11.51 -6.97
C CYS A 47 -13.58 -10.60 -8.11
N ILE A 48 -13.22 -10.87 -9.39
CA ILE A 48 -13.52 -9.95 -10.49
C ILE A 48 -14.73 -10.36 -11.35
N SER A 49 -15.35 -11.48 -11.05
CA SER A 49 -16.50 -11.99 -11.81
C SER A 49 -17.79 -11.18 -11.58
N CYS A 50 -17.93 -10.53 -10.43
CA CYS A 50 -19.16 -9.85 -10.05
C CYS A 50 -19.10 -8.32 -10.18
N HIS A 51 -17.91 -7.72 -10.07
CA HIS A 51 -17.74 -6.27 -10.13
C HIS A 51 -16.36 -5.89 -10.70
N SER A 52 -16.17 -4.59 -10.94
CA SER A 52 -14.90 -4.07 -11.43
C SER A 52 -13.76 -4.34 -10.44
N PRO A 53 -12.59 -4.80 -10.91
CA PRO A 53 -11.41 -4.97 -10.08
C PRO A 53 -10.92 -3.67 -9.43
N LYS A 54 -11.35 -2.51 -9.91
CA LYS A 54 -11.04 -1.21 -9.29
C LYS A 54 -11.51 -1.12 -7.84
N LEU A 55 -12.59 -1.80 -7.47
CA LEU A 55 -13.05 -1.85 -6.08
C LEU A 55 -12.02 -2.51 -5.16
N ILE A 56 -11.24 -3.45 -5.69
CA ILE A 56 -10.16 -4.11 -4.95
C ILE A 56 -8.93 -3.20 -4.92
N THR A 57 -8.47 -2.74 -6.09
CA THR A 57 -7.21 -2.00 -6.21
C THR A 57 -7.24 -0.61 -5.57
N GLN A 58 -8.42 -0.03 -5.38
CA GLN A 58 -8.63 1.26 -4.70
C GLN A 58 -8.91 1.13 -3.21
N GLN A 59 -9.35 -0.04 -2.75
CA GLN A 59 -9.58 -0.29 -1.33
C GLN A 59 -8.26 -0.51 -0.60
N ARG A 60 -8.25 -0.17 0.70
CA ARG A 60 -7.11 -0.36 1.59
C ARG A 60 -7.61 -0.92 2.92
N GLY A 61 -6.88 -1.91 3.45
CA GLY A 61 -7.31 -2.50 4.71
C GLY A 61 -6.30 -3.46 5.31
N SER A 62 -6.45 -3.69 6.61
CA SER A 62 -5.76 -4.78 7.31
C SER A 62 -6.36 -6.14 6.91
N LYS A 63 -5.68 -7.22 7.23
CA LYS A 63 -6.19 -8.58 7.00
C LYS A 63 -7.58 -8.78 7.61
N SER A 64 -7.80 -8.27 8.82
CA SER A 64 -9.11 -8.33 9.49
C SER A 64 -10.19 -7.51 8.80
N HIS A 65 -9.83 -6.36 8.22
CA HIS A 65 -10.76 -5.55 7.43
C HIS A 65 -11.17 -6.28 6.15
N TRP A 66 -10.21 -6.85 5.41
CA TRP A 66 -10.49 -7.64 4.22
C TRP A 66 -11.36 -8.85 4.51
N LEU A 67 -11.09 -9.55 5.63
CA LEU A 67 -11.93 -10.68 6.05
C LEU A 67 -13.37 -10.24 6.33
N LYS A 68 -13.59 -9.11 7.01
CA LYS A 68 -14.93 -8.57 7.26
C LYS A 68 -15.68 -8.24 5.97
N LEU A 69 -14.98 -7.68 4.97
CA LEU A 69 -15.57 -7.41 3.65
C LEU A 69 -15.97 -8.71 2.94
N ILE A 70 -15.11 -9.73 2.97
CA ILE A 70 -15.42 -11.04 2.39
C ILE A 70 -16.66 -11.64 3.07
N ARG A 71 -16.73 -11.64 4.40
CA ARG A 71 -17.91 -12.13 5.14
C ARG A 71 -19.18 -11.38 4.76
N TRP A 72 -19.10 -10.05 4.68
CA TRP A 72 -20.23 -9.24 4.24
C TRP A 72 -20.67 -9.59 2.81
N MET A 73 -19.73 -9.79 1.88
CA MET A 73 -20.04 -10.21 0.51
C MET A 73 -20.66 -11.62 0.47
N GLN A 74 -20.21 -12.52 1.31
CA GLN A 74 -20.77 -13.87 1.43
C GLN A 74 -22.21 -13.85 1.98
N GLU A 75 -22.49 -12.98 2.95
CA GLU A 75 -23.81 -12.87 3.57
C GLU A 75 -24.81 -12.08 2.74
N LYS A 76 -24.38 -11.05 2.03
CA LYS A 76 -25.28 -10.05 1.41
C LYS A 76 -25.20 -9.99 -0.12
N GLN A 77 -24.13 -10.51 -0.72
CA GLN A 77 -23.85 -10.38 -2.14
C GLN A 77 -23.64 -11.72 -2.86
N ASN A 78 -24.01 -12.80 -2.24
CA ASN A 78 -23.92 -14.16 -2.78
C ASN A 78 -22.49 -14.59 -3.18
N LEU A 79 -21.46 -14.02 -2.56
CA LEU A 79 -20.12 -14.57 -2.71
C LEU A 79 -20.09 -15.97 -2.09
N TRP A 80 -19.53 -16.93 -2.82
CA TRP A 80 -19.42 -18.29 -2.30
C TRP A 80 -18.47 -18.39 -1.11
N GLN A 81 -18.66 -19.42 -0.30
CA GLN A 81 -17.78 -19.67 0.84
C GLN A 81 -16.44 -20.20 0.35
N PHE A 82 -15.36 -19.61 0.84
CA PHE A 82 -14.02 -20.11 0.60
C PHE A 82 -13.67 -21.20 1.63
N ASP A 83 -12.86 -22.15 1.23
CA ASP A 83 -12.18 -22.99 2.19
C ASP A 83 -11.15 -22.17 2.98
N PRO A 84 -10.75 -22.62 4.19
CA PRO A 84 -9.88 -21.85 5.08
C PRO A 84 -8.50 -21.48 4.46
N ASP A 85 -7.93 -22.34 3.62
CA ASP A 85 -6.65 -22.08 2.95
C ASP A 85 -6.81 -20.97 1.92
N THR A 86 -7.75 -21.11 1.01
CA THR A 86 -8.10 -20.10 0.00
C THR A 86 -8.38 -18.74 0.64
N GLU A 87 -9.18 -18.71 1.71
CA GLU A 87 -9.50 -17.47 2.41
C GLU A 87 -8.26 -16.83 3.04
N SER A 88 -7.42 -17.62 3.68
CA SER A 88 -6.18 -17.13 4.28
C SER A 88 -5.22 -16.52 3.23
N ARG A 89 -5.07 -17.18 2.09
CA ARG A 89 -4.22 -16.74 0.99
C ARG A 89 -4.75 -15.45 0.35
N ILE A 90 -6.04 -15.38 0.05
CA ILE A 90 -6.68 -14.18 -0.49
C ILE A 90 -6.51 -12.99 0.48
N THR A 91 -6.83 -13.17 1.75
CA THR A 91 -6.74 -12.08 2.74
C THR A 91 -5.30 -11.65 3.01
N THR A 92 -4.33 -12.56 2.94
CA THR A 92 -2.91 -12.25 3.04
C THR A 92 -2.46 -11.42 1.84
N TYR A 93 -2.74 -11.89 0.62
CA TYR A 93 -2.42 -11.13 -0.59
C TYR A 93 -2.98 -9.70 -0.55
N LEU A 94 -4.26 -9.56 -0.18
CA LEU A 94 -4.94 -8.26 -0.12
C LEU A 94 -4.32 -7.34 0.95
N ALA A 95 -4.00 -7.87 2.12
CA ALA A 95 -3.38 -7.08 3.18
C ALA A 95 -1.96 -6.63 2.84
N ASP A 96 -1.18 -7.47 2.17
CA ASP A 96 0.20 -7.18 1.82
C ASP A 96 0.31 -6.18 0.64
N ASN A 97 -0.58 -6.30 -0.33
CA ASN A 97 -0.54 -5.46 -1.53
C ASN A 97 -1.39 -4.18 -1.43
N TYR A 98 -2.41 -4.18 -0.58
CA TYR A 98 -3.33 -3.06 -0.37
C TYR A 98 -3.54 -2.77 1.13
N PRO A 99 -2.45 -2.50 1.88
CA PRO A 99 -2.51 -2.23 3.32
C PRO A 99 -3.25 -0.93 3.63
N PRO A 100 -3.60 -0.68 4.89
CA PRO A 100 -4.11 0.61 5.34
C PRO A 100 -3.15 1.73 4.97
N GLN A 101 -3.67 2.87 4.55
CA GLN A 101 -2.90 4.10 4.33
C GLN A 101 -3.14 5.04 5.49
N GLU A 102 -2.09 5.42 6.19
CA GLU A 102 -2.16 6.34 7.33
C GLU A 102 -2.49 7.77 6.88
N ASP A 103 -2.03 8.17 5.70
CA ASP A 103 -2.15 9.55 5.17
C ASP A 103 -3.47 9.88 4.49
N ARG A 104 -4.51 9.06 4.63
CA ARG A 104 -5.81 9.33 4.00
C ARG A 104 -6.62 10.43 4.69
N ARG A 105 -6.25 10.86 5.86
CA ARG A 105 -6.86 12.03 6.47
C ARG A 105 -6.32 13.28 5.79
N ARG A 106 -7.26 14.03 5.19
CA ARG A 106 -6.99 15.41 4.81
C ARG A 106 -6.33 16.12 5.99
N ALA A 107 -5.24 16.84 5.76
CA ALA A 107 -4.64 17.67 6.78
C ALA A 107 -5.73 18.54 7.44
N VAL A 108 -5.67 18.70 8.74
CA VAL A 108 -6.59 19.57 9.46
C VAL A 108 -6.43 20.98 8.90
N ILE A 109 -7.53 21.58 8.48
CA ILE A 109 -7.52 22.97 8.03
C ILE A 109 -7.20 23.83 9.25
N PRO A 110 -6.17 24.68 9.22
CA PRO A 110 -5.87 25.60 10.29
C PRO A 110 -7.09 26.46 10.63
N PRO A 111 -7.32 26.77 11.91
CA PRO A 111 -8.53 27.51 12.34
C PRO A 111 -8.73 28.85 11.64
N ASP A 112 -7.63 29.53 11.26
CA ASP A 112 -7.61 30.80 10.53
C ASP A 112 -8.07 30.68 9.06
N LEU A 113 -8.02 29.48 8.50
CA LEU A 113 -8.50 29.18 7.16
C LEU A 113 -9.91 28.56 7.15
N MET A 114 -10.49 28.32 8.33
CA MET A 114 -11.85 27.80 8.43
C MET A 114 -12.87 28.93 8.24
N PRO A 115 -13.92 28.71 7.42
CA PRO A 115 -15.01 29.67 7.36
C PRO A 115 -15.70 29.82 8.73
N PRO A 116 -16.25 30.99 9.05
CA PRO A 116 -17.01 31.19 10.29
C PRO A 116 -18.11 30.13 10.42
N ASN A 117 -18.26 29.58 11.62
CA ASN A 117 -19.34 28.65 11.88
C ASN A 117 -20.68 29.40 11.88
N PRO A 118 -21.60 29.17 10.92
CA PRO A 118 -22.89 29.90 10.86
C PRO A 118 -23.80 29.59 12.05
N TYR A 119 -23.48 28.54 12.81
CA TYR A 119 -24.23 28.14 14.02
C TYR A 119 -23.50 28.45 15.32
N ALA A 120 -22.40 29.20 15.25
CA ALA A 120 -21.74 29.63 16.48
C ALA A 120 -22.66 30.59 17.25
N PRO A 121 -22.77 30.44 18.57
CA PRO A 121 -23.50 31.42 19.37
C PRO A 121 -22.83 32.80 19.20
N PRO A 122 -23.62 33.90 19.19
CA PRO A 122 -23.08 35.24 19.07
C PRO A 122 -22.07 35.47 20.20
N THR A 123 -20.88 35.92 19.83
CA THR A 123 -19.86 36.32 20.80
C THR A 123 -20.37 37.59 21.48
N THR A 124 -20.84 37.46 22.72
CA THR A 124 -21.15 38.64 23.56
C THR A 124 -19.82 39.37 23.81
N PRO A 125 -19.72 40.67 23.47
CA PRO A 125 -18.55 41.43 23.88
C PRO A 125 -18.38 41.32 25.37
N ALA A 126 -17.18 41.00 25.85
CA ALA A 126 -16.89 41.12 27.26
C ALA A 126 -16.81 42.60 27.60
N ASP A 127 -17.72 43.07 28.50
CA ASP A 127 -17.68 44.40 29.10
C ASP A 127 -16.44 44.61 29.98
#